data_222a12d5b9757ab92cf0ea533f67d138
#
_entry.id   222a12d5b9757ab92cf0ea533f67d138
#
_cell.length_a   1.000
_cell.length_b   1.000
_cell.length_c   1.000
_cell.angle_alpha   90.00
_cell.angle_beta   90.00
_cell.angle_gamma   90.00
#
_symmetry.space_group_name_H-M   'P 1'
#
loop_
_entity.id
_entity.type
_entity.pdbx_description
1 polymer ?
#
loop_
_entity_poly.entity_id
_entity_poly.type
_entity_poly.pdbx_seq_one_letter_code
_entity_poly.pdbx_strand_id
1 'polypeptide(L)'
;MTAITDSYFSNLIDRLETLKVTLSEPMEQAAAAILEAARNDKRVYVFGTGHSHMLAEEVHYRAGGLAITVPVLVGSAMLHEGAVISSVYERTEGLVRPVLERYGMQPGDVIIIASNSGVNAAPIEAADYGREIGAKVIAITSVAYSTAIANGRRRLADMADVVLDNGLPPGDAVLDLAGTGLKVGPVSTAVGATVLNAIFAEVACELAKAGDAPIYLSANMPGAAAVNQKLVKKYRPRNPHL
;
A
#
# COMPACT_ATOMS: atom_id res chain seq x y z
N MET A 1 8.02 -30.58 6.84
CA MET A 1 7.73 -29.24 7.43
C MET A 1 7.44 -29.43 8.92
N THR A 2 7.84 -28.51 9.78
CA THR A 2 7.42 -28.58 11.20
C THR A 2 5.94 -28.19 11.31
N ALA A 3 5.25 -28.60 12.37
CA ALA A 3 3.85 -28.26 12.60
C ALA A 3 3.62 -26.72 12.65
N ILE A 4 4.58 -25.95 13.17
CA ILE A 4 4.51 -24.48 13.23
C ILE A 4 4.62 -23.86 11.84
N THR A 5 5.55 -24.35 11.01
CA THR A 5 5.68 -23.86 9.62
C THR A 5 4.40 -24.11 8.83
N ASP A 6 3.84 -25.30 8.95
CA ASP A 6 2.58 -25.66 8.29
C ASP A 6 1.42 -24.77 8.77
N SER A 7 1.33 -24.54 10.09
CA SER A 7 0.33 -23.66 10.68
C SER A 7 0.43 -22.21 10.17
N TYR A 8 1.65 -21.70 9.95
CA TYR A 8 1.82 -20.34 9.38
C TYR A 8 1.29 -20.26 7.95
N PHE A 9 1.65 -21.24 7.09
CA PHE A 9 1.13 -21.28 5.72
C PHE A 9 -0.39 -21.41 5.70
N SER A 10 -0.95 -22.35 6.46
CA SER A 10 -2.39 -22.56 6.54
C SER A 10 -3.12 -21.28 6.98
N ASN A 11 -2.63 -20.61 8.03
CA ASN A 11 -3.22 -19.36 8.50
C ASN A 11 -3.20 -18.24 7.45
N LEU A 12 -2.10 -18.11 6.71
CA LEU A 12 -2.00 -17.13 5.63
C LEU A 12 -2.93 -17.46 4.47
N ILE A 13 -3.00 -18.73 4.05
CA ILE A 13 -3.87 -19.18 2.96
C ILE A 13 -5.34 -18.96 3.32
N ASP A 14 -5.78 -19.40 4.50
CA ASP A 14 -7.16 -19.23 4.96
C ASP A 14 -7.57 -17.75 4.99
N ARG A 15 -6.63 -16.89 5.40
CA ARG A 15 -6.85 -15.45 5.40
C ARG A 15 -7.00 -14.89 3.98
N LEU A 16 -6.13 -15.28 3.08
CA LEU A 16 -6.22 -14.83 1.67
C LEU A 16 -7.52 -15.29 1.01
N GLU A 17 -7.97 -16.51 1.28
CA GLU A 17 -9.26 -17.01 0.79
C GLU A 17 -10.44 -16.23 1.38
N THR A 18 -10.37 -15.87 2.66
CA THR A 18 -11.36 -15.00 3.30
C THR A 18 -11.39 -13.61 2.64
N LEU A 19 -10.22 -12.99 2.47
CA LEU A 19 -10.12 -11.65 1.89
C LEU A 19 -10.53 -11.60 0.43
N LYS A 20 -10.30 -12.65 -0.34
CA LYS A 20 -10.78 -12.78 -1.71
C LYS A 20 -12.31 -12.59 -1.81
N VAL A 21 -13.05 -12.99 -0.78
CA VAL A 21 -14.52 -12.81 -0.72
C VAL A 21 -14.88 -11.46 -0.10
N THR A 22 -14.32 -11.14 1.05
CA THR A 22 -14.72 -9.96 1.82
C THR A 22 -14.26 -8.65 1.20
N LEU A 23 -13.19 -8.66 0.41
CA LEU A 23 -12.68 -7.48 -0.29
C LEU A 23 -13.12 -7.38 -1.76
N SER A 24 -13.99 -8.27 -2.28
CA SER A 24 -14.37 -8.24 -3.70
C SER A 24 -14.83 -6.84 -4.12
N GLU A 25 -15.87 -6.30 -3.49
CA GLU A 25 -16.39 -4.98 -3.80
C GLU A 25 -15.39 -3.83 -3.52
N PRO A 26 -14.71 -3.76 -2.35
CA PRO A 26 -13.68 -2.73 -2.13
C PRO A 26 -12.52 -2.78 -3.14
N MET A 27 -12.11 -3.95 -3.58
CA MET A 27 -11.05 -4.10 -4.59
C MET A 27 -11.52 -3.62 -5.97
N GLU A 28 -12.76 -3.90 -6.35
CA GLU A 28 -13.38 -3.39 -7.58
C GLU A 28 -13.44 -1.84 -7.55
N GLN A 29 -13.85 -1.25 -6.42
CA GLN A 29 -13.88 0.20 -6.24
C GLN A 29 -12.47 0.82 -6.33
N ALA A 30 -11.48 0.19 -5.70
CA ALA A 30 -10.10 0.62 -5.77
C ALA A 30 -9.54 0.51 -7.20
N ALA A 31 -9.79 -0.61 -7.89
CA ALA A 31 -9.39 -0.81 -9.27
C ALA A 31 -10.02 0.23 -10.22
N ALA A 32 -11.30 0.53 -10.03
CA ALA A 32 -12.01 1.55 -10.82
C ALA A 32 -11.39 2.94 -10.64
N ALA A 33 -11.09 3.35 -9.39
CA ALA A 33 -10.45 4.62 -9.09
C ALA A 33 -9.05 4.72 -9.72
N ILE A 34 -8.25 3.65 -9.64
CA ILE A 34 -6.91 3.59 -10.23
C ILE A 34 -6.99 3.62 -11.76
N LEU A 35 -7.94 2.90 -12.34
CA LEU A 35 -8.16 2.86 -13.79
C LEU A 35 -8.58 4.25 -14.31
N GLU A 36 -9.46 4.94 -13.60
CA GLU A 36 -9.84 6.32 -13.92
C GLU A 36 -8.61 7.25 -13.88
N ALA A 37 -7.80 7.16 -12.82
CA ALA A 37 -6.57 7.93 -12.70
C ALA A 37 -5.61 7.64 -13.87
N ALA A 38 -5.40 6.37 -14.21
CA ALA A 38 -4.53 5.96 -15.31
C ALA A 38 -4.99 6.54 -16.67
N ARG A 39 -6.28 6.48 -16.96
CA ARG A 39 -6.89 7.01 -18.19
C ARG A 39 -6.79 8.53 -18.32
N ASN A 40 -6.70 9.24 -17.19
CA ASN A 40 -6.55 10.70 -17.13
C ASN A 40 -5.10 11.15 -16.92
N ASP A 41 -4.12 10.32 -17.21
CA ASP A 41 -2.67 10.55 -17.01
C ASP A 41 -2.30 10.99 -15.58
N LYS A 42 -3.04 10.48 -14.59
CA LYS A 42 -2.80 10.69 -13.16
C LYS A 42 -1.85 9.62 -12.60
N ARG A 43 -1.49 9.75 -11.34
CA ARG A 43 -0.53 8.86 -10.66
C ARG A 43 -1.19 8.17 -9.47
N VAL A 44 -0.62 7.03 -9.10
CA VAL A 44 -1.01 6.27 -7.91
C VAL A 44 0.16 6.31 -6.94
N TYR A 45 0.00 7.09 -5.88
CA TYR A 45 0.97 7.20 -4.80
C TYR A 45 0.70 6.11 -3.77
N VAL A 46 1.75 5.45 -3.29
CA VAL A 46 1.63 4.42 -2.24
C VAL A 46 2.50 4.84 -1.06
N PHE A 47 1.90 4.91 0.11
CA PHE A 47 2.52 5.38 1.34
C PHE A 47 2.31 4.40 2.49
N GLY A 48 3.32 4.26 3.32
CA GLY A 48 3.28 3.55 4.60
C GLY A 48 4.47 3.92 5.47
N THR A 49 4.42 3.55 6.74
CA THR A 49 5.50 3.72 7.72
C THR A 49 5.89 2.37 8.32
N GLY A 50 7.05 2.26 8.94
CA GLY A 50 7.55 1.01 9.49
C GLY A 50 7.54 -0.09 8.42
N HIS A 51 7.03 -1.27 8.73
CA HIS A 51 6.90 -2.37 7.74
C HIS A 51 5.90 -2.05 6.60
N SER A 52 4.93 -1.17 6.82
CA SER A 52 3.96 -0.81 5.78
C SER A 52 4.58 -0.06 4.61
N HIS A 53 5.77 0.59 4.77
CA HIS A 53 6.46 1.24 3.65
C HIS A 53 6.90 0.25 2.57
N MET A 54 7.13 -1.03 2.93
CA MET A 54 7.49 -2.07 1.97
C MET A 54 6.44 -2.25 0.88
N LEU A 55 5.18 -1.89 1.14
CA LEU A 55 4.13 -1.92 0.11
C LEU A 55 4.33 -0.82 -0.94
N ALA A 56 4.91 0.32 -0.58
CA ALA A 56 5.28 1.35 -1.54
C ALA A 56 6.46 0.90 -2.43
N GLU A 57 7.45 0.23 -1.85
CA GLU A 57 8.58 -0.35 -2.58
C GLU A 57 8.14 -1.53 -3.45
N GLU A 58 7.22 -2.37 -2.95
CA GLU A 58 6.70 -3.55 -3.64
C GLU A 58 6.12 -3.20 -5.02
N VAL A 59 5.44 -2.09 -5.15
CA VAL A 59 4.78 -1.68 -6.40
C VAL A 59 5.65 -0.80 -7.28
N HIS A 60 6.84 -0.40 -6.82
CA HIS A 60 7.72 0.52 -7.54
C HIS A 60 8.67 -0.20 -8.48
N TYR A 61 8.69 0.22 -9.75
CA TYR A 61 9.66 -0.18 -10.78
C TYR A 61 9.94 -1.69 -10.84
N ARG A 62 8.94 -2.52 -10.66
CA ARG A 62 9.08 -3.98 -10.71
C ARG A 62 8.57 -4.56 -12.03
N ALA A 63 9.16 -5.67 -12.46
CA ALA A 63 8.68 -6.44 -13.60
C ALA A 63 7.21 -6.85 -13.40
N GLY A 64 6.35 -6.57 -14.37
CA GLY A 64 4.91 -6.80 -14.30
C GLY A 64 4.13 -5.70 -13.56
N GLY A 65 4.80 -4.70 -12.99
CA GLY A 65 4.16 -3.60 -12.28
C GLY A 65 3.77 -2.44 -13.18
N LEU A 66 2.76 -1.67 -12.77
CA LEU A 66 2.29 -0.49 -13.46
C LEU A 66 3.25 0.70 -13.27
N ALA A 67 3.64 1.35 -14.35
CA ALA A 67 4.58 2.48 -14.32
C ALA A 67 3.96 3.79 -13.76
N ILE A 68 2.64 3.83 -13.57
CA ILE A 68 1.94 4.98 -12.98
C ILE A 68 2.12 5.09 -11.46
N THR A 69 2.68 4.04 -10.83
CA THR A 69 2.88 3.99 -9.36
C THR A 69 4.07 4.85 -8.93
N VAL A 70 3.89 5.54 -7.82
CA VAL A 70 4.90 6.41 -7.21
C VAL A 70 5.03 6.03 -5.74
N PRO A 71 6.17 5.50 -5.29
CA PRO A 71 6.37 5.22 -3.87
C PRO A 71 6.58 6.52 -3.12
N VAL A 72 5.87 6.71 -2.02
CA VAL A 72 6.12 7.82 -1.10
C VAL A 72 7.02 7.31 0.02
N LEU A 73 8.29 7.68 -0.05
CA LEU A 73 9.32 7.22 0.87
C LEU A 73 9.71 8.34 1.83
N VAL A 74 9.37 8.15 3.10
CA VAL A 74 9.71 9.07 4.20
C VAL A 74 10.83 8.41 4.99
N GLY A 75 12.09 8.72 4.66
CA GLY A 75 13.26 7.99 5.15
C GLY A 75 13.27 7.73 6.65
N SER A 76 13.03 8.77 7.45
CA SER A 76 12.98 8.67 8.92
C SER A 76 11.82 7.81 9.47
N ALA A 77 10.75 7.62 8.70
CA ALA A 77 9.64 6.75 9.07
C ALA A 77 9.75 5.32 8.49
N MET A 78 10.85 5.03 7.77
CA MET A 78 11.20 3.71 7.25
C MET A 78 12.11 2.98 8.25
N LEU A 79 12.28 1.66 8.09
CA LEU A 79 13.01 0.85 9.06
C LEU A 79 14.54 0.95 8.94
N HIS A 80 15.06 1.20 7.74
CA HIS A 80 16.49 1.12 7.44
C HIS A 80 17.32 2.30 7.99
N GLU A 81 16.68 3.41 8.34
CA GLU A 81 17.35 4.51 9.05
C GLU A 81 17.30 4.34 10.58
N GLY A 82 16.51 3.37 11.08
CA GLY A 82 16.40 3.05 12.49
C GLY A 82 15.00 2.64 12.90
N ALA A 83 14.80 1.36 13.18
CA ALA A 83 13.48 0.80 13.46
C ALA A 83 12.80 1.40 14.71
N VAL A 84 13.56 1.70 15.75
CA VAL A 84 13.03 2.30 16.98
C VAL A 84 12.60 3.73 16.74
N ILE A 85 13.43 4.51 16.06
CA ILE A 85 13.15 5.92 15.79
C ILE A 85 12.01 6.08 14.78
N SER A 86 11.82 5.15 13.84
CA SER A 86 10.70 5.18 12.91
C SER A 86 9.36 5.15 13.63
N SER A 87 9.28 4.40 14.76
CA SER A 87 8.09 4.37 15.61
C SER A 87 7.80 5.69 16.33
N VAL A 88 8.80 6.52 16.54
CA VAL A 88 8.63 7.89 17.08
C VAL A 88 8.12 8.80 15.95
N TYR A 89 8.78 8.75 14.80
CA TYR A 89 8.43 9.61 13.66
C TYR A 89 7.02 9.37 13.15
N GLU A 90 6.56 8.11 13.09
CA GLU A 90 5.19 7.85 12.62
C GLU A 90 4.10 8.43 13.53
N ARG A 91 4.45 8.77 14.79
CA ARG A 91 3.58 9.40 15.81
C ARG A 91 3.78 10.89 15.93
N THR A 92 4.78 11.45 15.23
CA THR A 92 5.10 12.89 15.27
C THR A 92 4.25 13.60 14.23
N GLU A 93 3.45 14.56 14.70
CA GLU A 93 2.65 15.44 13.84
C GLU A 93 3.53 16.40 13.03
N GLY A 94 3.08 16.73 11.82
CA GLY A 94 3.75 17.68 10.92
C GLY A 94 4.96 17.12 10.18
N LEU A 95 5.29 15.84 10.35
CA LEU A 95 6.46 15.22 9.70
C LEU A 95 6.20 14.82 8.24
N VAL A 96 5.03 14.26 7.97
CA VAL A 96 4.76 13.59 6.67
C VAL A 96 4.33 14.61 5.62
N ARG A 97 3.56 15.60 5.98
CA ARG A 97 3.03 16.61 5.07
C ARG A 97 4.11 17.29 4.20
N PRO A 98 5.21 17.84 4.76
CA PRO A 98 6.25 18.46 3.95
C PRO A 98 6.93 17.50 2.97
N VAL A 99 6.97 16.21 3.30
CA VAL A 99 7.49 15.19 2.39
C VAL A 99 6.49 14.94 1.25
N LEU A 100 5.20 14.81 1.54
CA LEU A 100 4.15 14.63 0.54
C LEU A 100 4.08 15.79 -0.47
N GLU A 101 4.25 17.02 0.00
CA GLU A 101 4.27 18.22 -0.85
C GLU A 101 5.36 18.16 -1.94
N ARG A 102 6.50 17.53 -1.66
CA ARG A 102 7.59 17.33 -2.65
C ARG A 102 7.19 16.43 -3.83
N TYR A 103 6.18 15.58 -3.68
CA TYR A 103 5.73 14.67 -4.74
C TYR A 103 4.83 15.35 -5.77
N GLY A 104 4.34 16.57 -5.48
CA GLY A 104 3.50 17.32 -6.41
C GLY A 104 2.25 16.58 -6.84
N MET A 105 1.58 15.92 -5.87
CA MET A 105 0.28 15.29 -6.12
C MET A 105 -0.73 16.31 -6.64
N GLN A 106 -1.66 15.87 -7.47
CA GLN A 106 -2.64 16.72 -8.15
C GLN A 106 -4.05 16.20 -7.94
N PRO A 107 -5.07 17.04 -8.12
CA PRO A 107 -6.45 16.58 -8.14
C PRO A 107 -6.66 15.45 -9.14
N GLY A 108 -7.38 14.42 -8.74
CA GLY A 108 -7.62 13.21 -9.52
C GLY A 108 -6.52 12.15 -9.46
N ASP A 109 -5.41 12.39 -8.75
CA ASP A 109 -4.47 11.33 -8.38
C ASP A 109 -5.12 10.38 -7.37
N VAL A 110 -4.50 9.22 -7.16
CA VAL A 110 -4.85 8.27 -6.09
C VAL A 110 -3.72 8.21 -5.08
N ILE A 111 -4.04 8.18 -3.80
CA ILE A 111 -3.10 7.82 -2.73
C ILE A 111 -3.59 6.59 -1.99
N ILE A 112 -2.77 5.54 -1.98
CA ILE A 112 -2.98 4.31 -1.21
C ILE A 112 -2.16 4.42 0.06
N ILE A 113 -2.81 4.37 1.21
CA ILE A 113 -2.16 4.51 2.52
C ILE A 113 -2.27 3.17 3.25
N ALA A 114 -1.13 2.58 3.56
CA ALA A 114 -1.06 1.33 4.31
C ALA A 114 -0.70 1.58 5.78
N SER A 115 -1.58 1.19 6.68
CA SER A 115 -1.35 1.23 8.13
C SER A 115 -2.34 0.33 8.87
N ASN A 116 -1.86 -0.77 9.45
CA ASN A 116 -2.74 -1.69 10.18
C ASN A 116 -3.42 -1.03 11.39
N SER A 117 -2.68 -0.26 12.17
CA SER A 117 -3.23 0.48 13.32
C SER A 117 -4.12 1.64 12.88
N GLY A 118 -3.78 2.31 11.79
CA GLY A 118 -4.55 3.38 11.17
C GLY A 118 -4.87 4.60 12.05
N VAL A 119 -4.12 4.83 13.14
CA VAL A 119 -4.42 5.89 14.15
C VAL A 119 -3.23 6.78 14.48
N ASN A 120 -2.04 6.50 13.95
CA ASN A 120 -0.85 7.32 14.18
C ASN A 120 -0.87 8.57 13.30
N ALA A 121 -0.08 9.59 13.65
CA ALA A 121 -0.07 10.87 12.96
C ALA A 121 0.22 10.74 11.46
N ALA A 122 1.23 9.98 11.09
CA ALA A 122 1.69 9.84 9.71
C ALA A 122 0.59 9.38 8.71
N PRO A 123 -0.14 8.27 8.92
CA PRO A 123 -1.22 7.87 8.01
C PRO A 123 -2.40 8.84 8.00
N ILE A 124 -2.68 9.51 9.12
CA ILE A 124 -3.75 10.51 9.22
C ILE A 124 -3.39 11.77 8.42
N GLU A 125 -2.16 12.29 8.58
CA GLU A 125 -1.68 13.43 7.78
C GLU A 125 -1.67 13.13 6.28
N ALA A 126 -1.28 11.91 5.90
CA ALA A 126 -1.29 11.50 4.50
C ALA A 126 -2.71 11.48 3.93
N ALA A 127 -3.70 11.02 4.70
CA ALA A 127 -5.09 11.03 4.30
C ALA A 127 -5.66 12.46 4.22
N ASP A 128 -5.36 13.32 5.20
CA ASP A 128 -5.74 14.74 5.17
C ASP A 128 -5.19 15.43 3.92
N TYR A 129 -3.89 15.27 3.67
CA TYR A 129 -3.24 15.85 2.50
C TYR A 129 -3.87 15.36 1.19
N GLY A 130 -4.09 14.06 1.04
CA GLY A 130 -4.73 13.49 -0.14
C GLY A 130 -6.12 14.09 -0.40
N ARG A 131 -6.93 14.20 0.64
CA ARG A 131 -8.27 14.82 0.55
C ARG A 131 -8.24 16.30 0.20
N GLU A 132 -7.35 17.06 0.83
CA GLU A 132 -7.19 18.50 0.60
C GLU A 132 -6.84 18.82 -0.85
N ILE A 133 -5.97 18.01 -1.46
CA ILE A 133 -5.58 18.21 -2.87
C ILE A 133 -6.58 17.62 -3.88
N GLY A 134 -7.63 16.94 -3.43
CA GLY A 134 -8.60 16.29 -4.29
C GLY A 134 -8.12 14.97 -4.91
N ALA A 135 -7.20 14.27 -4.25
CA ALA A 135 -6.84 12.90 -4.60
C ALA A 135 -7.83 11.91 -4.00
N LYS A 136 -7.99 10.75 -4.64
CA LYS A 136 -8.77 9.63 -4.11
C LYS A 136 -7.96 8.89 -3.06
N VAL A 137 -8.47 8.76 -1.85
CA VAL A 137 -7.78 8.10 -0.73
C VAL A 137 -8.25 6.66 -0.59
N ILE A 138 -7.32 5.71 -0.68
CA ILE A 138 -7.56 4.28 -0.47
C ILE A 138 -6.76 3.84 0.76
N ALA A 139 -7.41 3.20 1.73
CA ALA A 139 -6.76 2.70 2.93
C ALA A 139 -6.58 1.18 2.88
N ILE A 140 -5.38 0.68 3.17
CA ILE A 140 -5.13 -0.72 3.55
C ILE A 140 -4.91 -0.73 5.05
N THR A 141 -5.87 -1.23 5.82
CA THR A 141 -5.86 -1.12 7.28
C THR A 141 -6.61 -2.28 7.91
N SER A 142 -6.45 -2.49 9.21
CA SER A 142 -7.35 -3.34 9.98
C SER A 142 -8.38 -2.49 10.71
N VAL A 143 -9.63 -2.58 10.31
CA VAL A 143 -10.74 -1.84 10.95
C VAL A 143 -10.91 -2.30 12.40
N ALA A 144 -10.85 -3.60 12.66
CA ALA A 144 -10.96 -4.14 14.01
C ALA A 144 -9.81 -3.66 14.92
N TYR A 145 -8.58 -3.69 14.42
CA TYR A 145 -7.43 -3.21 15.19
C TYR A 145 -7.50 -1.70 15.46
N SER A 146 -7.74 -0.91 14.42
CA SER A 146 -7.85 0.55 14.56
C SER A 146 -8.97 0.95 15.53
N THR A 147 -10.11 0.25 15.51
CA THR A 147 -11.22 0.48 16.44
C THR A 147 -10.81 0.19 17.89
N ALA A 148 -10.13 -0.94 18.11
CA ALA A 148 -9.71 -1.35 19.45
C ALA A 148 -8.74 -0.37 20.14
N ILE A 149 -7.91 0.35 19.35
CA ILE A 149 -6.87 1.23 19.90
C ILE A 149 -7.12 2.72 19.65
N ALA A 150 -8.19 3.10 19.00
CA ALA A 150 -8.46 4.49 18.63
C ALA A 150 -8.51 5.43 19.83
N ASN A 151 -9.18 5.04 20.92
CA ASN A 151 -9.33 5.86 22.13
C ASN A 151 -9.72 7.32 21.81
N GLY A 152 -10.71 7.50 20.92
CA GLY A 152 -11.18 8.82 20.48
C GLY A 152 -10.33 9.49 19.40
N ARG A 153 -9.20 8.91 18.98
CA ARG A 153 -8.41 9.43 17.86
C ARG A 153 -9.10 9.15 16.53
N ARG A 154 -8.80 9.96 15.54
CA ARG A 154 -9.21 9.75 14.15
C ARG A 154 -8.61 8.44 13.62
N ARG A 155 -9.33 7.77 12.75
CA ARG A 155 -8.87 6.54 12.10
C ARG A 155 -8.75 6.73 10.59
N LEU A 156 -7.75 6.14 10.00
CA LEU A 156 -7.55 6.14 8.56
C LEU A 156 -8.78 5.59 7.80
N ALA A 157 -9.41 4.55 8.35
CA ALA A 157 -10.63 3.97 7.76
C ALA A 157 -11.80 4.96 7.66
N ASP A 158 -11.90 5.94 8.59
CA ASP A 158 -12.98 6.94 8.58
C ASP A 158 -12.71 8.09 7.58
N MET A 159 -11.51 8.14 7.02
CA MET A 159 -11.05 9.21 6.15
C MET A 159 -10.90 8.78 4.70
N ALA A 160 -10.82 7.49 4.46
CA ALA A 160 -10.60 6.93 3.13
C ALA A 160 -11.91 6.87 2.33
N ASP A 161 -11.81 7.05 1.02
CA ASP A 161 -12.91 6.83 0.08
C ASP A 161 -13.17 5.35 -0.16
N VAL A 162 -12.11 4.53 -0.09
CA VAL A 162 -12.17 3.06 -0.19
C VAL A 162 -11.35 2.46 0.94
N VAL A 163 -11.93 1.52 1.65
CA VAL A 163 -11.27 0.80 2.75
C VAL A 163 -11.06 -0.66 2.37
N LEU A 164 -9.81 -1.05 2.25
CA LEU A 164 -9.37 -2.43 2.09
C LEU A 164 -9.05 -2.98 3.49
N ASP A 165 -10.10 -3.45 4.18
CA ASP A 165 -9.97 -4.02 5.53
C ASP A 165 -9.32 -5.40 5.46
N ASN A 166 -8.06 -5.48 5.87
CA ASN A 166 -7.31 -6.74 5.86
C ASN A 166 -7.71 -7.72 6.97
N GLY A 167 -8.62 -7.33 7.87
CA GLY A 167 -9.16 -8.18 8.94
C GLY A 167 -8.11 -8.71 9.93
N LEU A 168 -6.92 -8.09 9.98
CA LEU A 168 -5.81 -8.59 10.82
C LEU A 168 -6.06 -8.31 12.30
N PRO A 169 -5.65 -9.22 13.20
CA PRO A 169 -5.78 -9.01 14.62
C PRO A 169 -4.84 -7.90 15.11
N PRO A 170 -5.13 -7.29 16.26
CA PRO A 170 -4.19 -6.40 16.93
C PRO A 170 -2.82 -7.06 17.10
N GLY A 171 -1.75 -6.33 16.70
CA GLY A 171 -0.37 -6.81 16.80
C GLY A 171 0.13 -7.65 15.61
N ASP A 172 -0.71 -7.91 14.59
CA ASP A 172 -0.34 -8.55 13.31
C ASP A 172 0.09 -10.03 13.38
N ALA A 173 0.57 -10.52 14.52
CA ALA A 173 1.05 -11.89 14.70
C ALA A 173 -0.12 -12.89 14.84
N VAL A 174 -0.05 -14.03 14.13
CA VAL A 174 -1.19 -14.95 13.96
C VAL A 174 -1.01 -16.31 14.66
N LEU A 175 0.17 -16.64 15.15
CA LEU A 175 0.44 -17.91 15.83
C LEU A 175 0.71 -17.69 17.32
N ASP A 176 0.03 -18.44 18.17
CA ASP A 176 0.26 -18.43 19.61
C ASP A 176 1.47 -19.30 19.98
N LEU A 177 2.38 -18.76 20.78
CA LEU A 177 3.44 -19.54 21.43
C LEU A 177 2.92 -20.13 22.73
N ALA A 178 2.64 -21.44 22.70
CA ALA A 178 2.05 -22.15 23.83
C ALA A 178 2.79 -21.87 25.14
N GLY A 179 2.05 -21.52 26.19
CA GLY A 179 2.56 -21.31 27.55
C GLY A 179 3.29 -19.96 27.77
N THR A 180 3.40 -19.09 26.77
CA THR A 180 4.15 -17.83 26.92
C THR A 180 3.27 -16.57 26.88
N GLY A 181 2.04 -16.66 26.36
CA GLY A 181 1.18 -15.52 26.08
C GLY A 181 1.66 -14.64 24.90
N LEU A 182 2.71 -15.05 24.19
CA LEU A 182 3.25 -14.34 23.04
C LEU A 182 2.68 -14.89 21.74
N LYS A 183 2.64 -14.03 20.72
CA LYS A 183 2.30 -14.40 19.33
C LYS A 183 3.48 -14.13 18.41
N VAL A 184 3.59 -14.94 17.35
CA VAL A 184 4.61 -14.82 16.29
C VAL A 184 3.96 -14.92 14.91
N GLY A 185 4.74 -14.70 13.87
CA GLY A 185 4.30 -14.83 12.48
C GLY A 185 3.43 -13.66 12.02
N PRO A 186 4.02 -12.46 11.76
CA PRO A 186 3.31 -11.35 11.14
C PRO A 186 2.94 -11.68 9.70
N VAL A 187 1.75 -11.26 9.26
CA VAL A 187 1.22 -11.57 7.91
C VAL A 187 0.82 -10.33 7.10
N SER A 188 0.81 -9.14 7.72
CA SER A 188 0.29 -7.93 7.09
C SER A 188 0.97 -7.56 5.78
N THR A 189 2.28 -7.70 5.69
CA THR A 189 3.04 -7.39 4.47
C THR A 189 2.69 -8.35 3.34
N ALA A 190 2.61 -9.65 3.62
CA ALA A 190 2.23 -10.65 2.63
C ALA A 190 0.79 -10.42 2.12
N VAL A 191 -0.14 -10.17 3.03
CA VAL A 191 -1.53 -9.86 2.72
C VAL A 191 -1.64 -8.56 1.91
N GLY A 192 -1.01 -7.48 2.37
CA GLY A 192 -1.05 -6.19 1.69
C GLY A 192 -0.44 -6.24 0.29
N ALA A 193 0.68 -6.91 0.12
CA ALA A 193 1.31 -7.11 -1.19
C ALA A 193 0.40 -7.91 -2.13
N THR A 194 -0.25 -8.97 -1.64
CA THR A 194 -1.19 -9.77 -2.43
C THR A 194 -2.38 -8.93 -2.90
N VAL A 195 -3.01 -8.18 -2.00
CA VAL A 195 -4.16 -7.31 -2.31
C VAL A 195 -3.77 -6.24 -3.34
N LEU A 196 -2.64 -5.55 -3.16
CA LEU A 196 -2.17 -4.54 -4.10
C LEU A 196 -1.87 -5.11 -5.48
N ASN A 197 -1.14 -6.21 -5.54
CA ASN A 197 -0.79 -6.84 -6.81
C ASN A 197 -2.03 -7.36 -7.54
N ALA A 198 -3.04 -7.87 -6.83
CA ALA A 198 -4.29 -8.30 -7.43
C ALA A 198 -5.06 -7.11 -8.05
N ILE A 199 -5.17 -5.98 -7.34
CA ILE A 199 -5.82 -4.76 -7.84
C ILE A 199 -5.05 -4.24 -9.07
N PHE A 200 -3.74 -4.16 -9.02
CA PHE A 200 -2.94 -3.66 -10.15
C PHE A 200 -2.95 -4.60 -11.35
N ALA A 201 -3.07 -5.91 -11.14
CA ALA A 201 -3.26 -6.86 -12.24
C ALA A 201 -4.60 -6.64 -12.95
N GLU A 202 -5.69 -6.41 -12.20
CA GLU A 202 -7.00 -6.06 -12.75
C GLU A 202 -6.92 -4.79 -13.60
N VAL A 203 -6.33 -3.71 -13.04
CA VAL A 203 -6.14 -2.43 -13.75
C VAL A 203 -5.29 -2.62 -15.01
N ALA A 204 -4.20 -3.39 -14.92
CA ALA A 204 -3.34 -3.68 -16.06
C ALA A 204 -4.08 -4.42 -17.17
N CYS A 205 -4.91 -5.39 -16.83
CA CYS A 205 -5.75 -6.11 -17.78
C CYS A 205 -6.74 -5.19 -18.49
N GLU A 206 -7.40 -4.28 -17.77
CA GLU A 206 -8.34 -3.33 -18.34
C GLU A 206 -7.65 -2.29 -19.26
N LEU A 207 -6.46 -1.82 -18.89
CA LEU A 207 -5.66 -0.92 -19.74
C LEU A 207 -5.15 -1.65 -20.98
N ALA A 208 -4.78 -2.92 -20.87
CA ALA A 208 -4.32 -3.72 -21.99
C ALA A 208 -5.40 -3.93 -23.07
N LYS A 209 -6.67 -4.05 -22.68
CA LYS A 209 -7.81 -4.11 -23.62
C LYS A 209 -7.91 -2.84 -24.49
N ALA A 210 -7.48 -1.70 -23.95
CA ALA A 210 -7.42 -0.43 -24.68
C ALA A 210 -6.09 -0.22 -25.43
N GLY A 211 -5.14 -1.14 -25.35
CA GLY A 211 -3.84 -1.08 -25.99
C GLY A 211 -2.82 -0.15 -25.33
N ASP A 212 -3.07 0.32 -24.10
CA ASP A 212 -2.21 1.29 -23.38
C ASP A 212 -1.93 0.85 -21.95
N ALA A 213 -1.39 -0.36 -21.77
CA ALA A 213 -0.97 -0.84 -20.47
C ALA A 213 0.50 -0.47 -20.20
N PRO A 214 0.79 0.51 -19.32
CA PRO A 214 2.15 0.93 -19.01
C PRO A 214 2.82 -0.01 -18.01
N ILE A 215 3.27 -1.17 -18.49
CA ILE A 215 3.82 -2.25 -17.65
C ILE A 215 5.33 -2.34 -17.83
N TYR A 216 6.08 -2.34 -16.73
CA TYR A 216 7.52 -2.62 -16.74
C TYR A 216 7.80 -4.08 -17.08
N LEU A 217 8.76 -4.30 -17.95
CA LEU A 217 9.27 -5.63 -18.28
C LEU A 217 10.46 -5.98 -17.39
N SER A 218 10.65 -7.27 -17.14
CA SER A 218 11.89 -7.72 -16.49
C SER A 218 13.10 -7.31 -17.33
N ALA A 219 14.08 -6.68 -16.70
CA ALA A 219 15.27 -6.13 -17.37
C ALA A 219 16.06 -7.18 -18.16
N ASN A 220 15.92 -8.47 -17.81
CA ASN A 220 16.58 -9.58 -18.47
C ASN A 220 15.83 -10.10 -19.73
N MET A 221 14.64 -9.55 -20.01
CA MET A 221 13.87 -9.96 -21.19
C MET A 221 14.30 -9.21 -22.45
N PRO A 222 14.34 -9.88 -23.61
CA PRO A 222 14.64 -9.22 -24.89
C PRO A 222 13.71 -8.02 -25.13
N GLY A 223 14.27 -6.88 -25.53
CA GLY A 223 13.51 -5.66 -25.82
C GLY A 223 13.07 -4.84 -24.59
N ALA A 224 13.24 -5.37 -23.37
CA ALA A 224 12.79 -4.71 -22.15
C ALA A 224 13.41 -3.31 -21.95
N ALA A 225 14.69 -3.15 -22.28
CA ALA A 225 15.38 -1.87 -22.09
C ALA A 225 14.68 -0.71 -22.81
N ALA A 226 14.29 -0.90 -24.09
CA ALA A 226 13.63 0.14 -24.87
C ALA A 226 12.24 0.49 -24.31
N VAL A 227 11.47 -0.53 -23.91
CA VAL A 227 10.14 -0.35 -23.31
C VAL A 227 10.26 0.39 -21.97
N ASN A 228 11.12 -0.10 -21.08
CA ASN A 228 11.29 0.48 -19.75
C ASN A 228 11.82 1.90 -19.80
N GLN A 229 12.79 2.22 -20.69
CA GLN A 229 13.29 3.58 -20.87
C GLN A 229 12.20 4.55 -21.34
N LYS A 230 11.31 4.10 -22.23
CA LYS A 230 10.16 4.91 -22.68
C LYS A 230 9.23 5.22 -21.50
N LEU A 231 8.91 4.22 -20.67
CA LEU A 231 8.08 4.40 -19.49
C LEU A 231 8.76 5.31 -18.45
N VAL A 232 10.03 5.08 -18.15
CA VAL A 232 10.79 5.94 -17.23
C VAL A 232 10.78 7.39 -17.72
N LYS A 233 11.02 7.64 -19.01
CA LYS A 233 10.98 8.99 -19.56
C LYS A 233 9.59 9.66 -19.39
N LYS A 234 8.51 8.89 -19.58
CA LYS A 234 7.12 9.39 -19.43
C LYS A 234 6.80 9.73 -17.97
N TYR A 235 7.19 8.87 -17.02
CA TYR A 235 6.72 8.95 -15.63
C TYR A 235 7.67 9.65 -14.65
N ARG A 236 8.97 9.75 -14.97
CA ARG A 236 9.99 10.45 -14.15
C ARG A 236 9.62 11.88 -13.74
N PRO A 237 8.98 12.73 -14.56
CA PRO A 237 8.67 14.12 -14.15
C PRO A 237 7.80 14.21 -12.89
N ARG A 238 7.05 13.16 -12.55
CA ARG A 238 6.19 13.10 -11.36
C ARG A 238 6.53 11.92 -10.45
N ASN A 239 7.71 11.30 -10.65
CA ASN A 239 8.20 10.23 -9.78
C ASN A 239 9.69 10.50 -9.49
N PRO A 240 10.04 11.05 -8.32
CA PRO A 240 11.41 11.42 -7.97
C PRO A 240 12.34 10.22 -7.77
N HIS A 241 11.80 9.01 -7.80
CA HIS A 241 12.54 7.75 -7.59
C HIS A 241 12.86 6.99 -8.90
N LEU A 242 12.58 7.57 -10.07
CA LEU A 242 12.92 7.00 -11.39
C LEU A 242 14.17 7.59 -12.01
#